data_0ed3dc702746c73b56e7d2894f2e1c1e
#
_entry.id   0ed3dc702746c73b56e7d2894f2e1c1e
#
_cell.length_a   1.000
_cell.length_b   1.000
_cell.length_c   1.000
_cell.angle_alpha   90.00
_cell.angle_beta   90.00
_cell.angle_gamma   90.00
#
_symmetry.space_group_name_H-M   'P 1'
#
loop_
_entity.id
_entity.type
_entity.pdbx_description
1 polymer ?
#
loop_
_entity_poly.entity_id
_entity_poly.type
_entity_poly.pdbx_seq_one_letter_code
_entity_poly.pdbx_strand_id
1 'polypeptide(L)'
;MSEFIDEFHDIDGVRSPRFCRELVGQDAAVSHFLSNLAQSKLHHACLLTGPKGVGKASFAHMAARFMFHHVDPVPAAKNAQNMNVSDDERLGKQIEQGSHPDLMIVTRPWDAAKESFKQAISVDEVRKIRSFFNLSAGMGGWRICIIDAADDMTLNAANALLKLLEEPPPKS
;
A
#
# COMPACT_ATOMS: atom_id res chain seq x y z
N MET A 1 16.93 9.32 -11.35
CA MET A 1 15.74 8.93 -10.57
C MET A 1 14.66 8.62 -11.58
N SER A 2 14.24 7.37 -11.72
CA SER A 2 13.09 7.06 -12.59
C SER A 2 11.83 7.60 -11.90
N GLU A 3 11.11 8.45 -12.59
CA GLU A 3 9.81 8.94 -12.16
C GLU A 3 8.88 7.73 -11.98
N PHE A 4 8.20 7.64 -10.83
CA PHE A 4 7.24 6.58 -10.60
C PHE A 4 5.99 6.86 -11.44
N ILE A 5 5.85 6.17 -12.54
CA ILE A 5 4.68 6.26 -13.44
C ILE A 5 3.61 5.32 -12.91
N ASP A 6 2.43 5.84 -12.60
CA ASP A 6 1.25 5.04 -12.25
C ASP A 6 0.14 5.20 -13.33
N GLU A 7 -0.87 4.34 -13.25
CA GLU A 7 -1.97 4.30 -14.22
C GLU A 7 -2.84 5.56 -14.26
N PHE A 8 -2.65 6.48 -13.33
CA PHE A 8 -3.38 7.74 -13.23
C PHE A 8 -2.62 8.93 -13.83
N HIS A 9 -1.41 8.69 -14.35
CA HIS A 9 -0.52 9.76 -14.84
C HIS A 9 -1.16 10.59 -15.98
N ASP A 10 -1.97 9.96 -16.81
CA ASP A 10 -2.56 10.57 -18.00
C ASP A 10 -4.06 10.92 -17.85
N ILE A 11 -4.63 10.80 -16.65
CA ILE A 11 -6.05 11.10 -16.43
C ILE A 11 -6.18 12.52 -15.92
N ASP A 12 -6.60 13.44 -16.80
CA ASP A 12 -6.82 14.85 -16.46
C ASP A 12 -7.77 15.02 -15.28
N GLY A 13 -7.36 15.78 -14.27
CA GLY A 13 -8.15 16.09 -13.08
C GLY A 13 -8.22 14.95 -12.04
N VAL A 14 -7.66 13.79 -12.30
CA VAL A 14 -7.61 12.67 -11.34
C VAL A 14 -6.23 12.59 -10.70
N ARG A 15 -6.17 12.78 -9.38
CA ARG A 15 -4.94 12.58 -8.64
C ARG A 15 -4.74 11.09 -8.33
N SER A 16 -3.51 10.63 -8.46
CA SER A 16 -3.14 9.28 -8.04
C SER A 16 -3.52 9.02 -6.56
N PRO A 17 -3.96 7.81 -6.21
CA PRO A 17 -4.33 7.42 -4.85
C PRO A 17 -3.30 7.76 -3.77
N ARG A 18 -2.01 7.78 -4.12
CA ARG A 18 -0.90 8.13 -3.21
C ARG A 18 -0.94 9.57 -2.71
N PHE A 19 -1.64 10.48 -3.40
CA PHE A 19 -1.85 11.87 -2.98
C PHE A 19 -3.10 12.04 -2.13
N CYS A 20 -3.84 10.97 -1.85
CA CYS A 20 -5.04 11.02 -1.03
C CYS A 20 -4.70 11.49 0.39
N ARG A 21 -5.46 12.46 0.90
CA ARG A 21 -5.32 13.01 2.25
C ARG A 21 -6.58 12.81 3.08
N GLU A 22 -7.67 12.45 2.44
CA GLU A 22 -8.97 12.26 3.08
C GLU A 22 -9.76 11.17 2.34
N LEU A 23 -10.45 10.33 3.11
CA LEU A 23 -11.36 9.32 2.57
C LEU A 23 -12.80 9.74 2.82
N VAL A 24 -13.61 9.75 1.78
CA VAL A 24 -15.03 10.08 1.88
C VAL A 24 -15.87 8.84 1.68
N GLY A 25 -16.82 8.62 2.60
CA GLY A 25 -17.77 7.50 2.51
C GLY A 25 -17.18 6.12 2.80
N GLN A 26 -16.00 6.05 3.45
CA GLN A 26 -15.33 4.81 3.83
C GLN A 26 -15.27 4.60 5.35
N ASP A 27 -16.14 5.26 6.10
CA ASP A 27 -16.10 5.32 7.57
C ASP A 27 -16.15 3.93 8.22
N ALA A 28 -16.94 3.02 7.68
CA ALA A 28 -17.06 1.65 8.18
C ALA A 28 -15.74 0.87 8.00
N ALA A 29 -15.09 1.00 6.84
CA ALA A 29 -13.81 0.35 6.56
C ALA A 29 -12.69 0.94 7.42
N VAL A 30 -12.66 2.27 7.57
CA VAL A 30 -11.72 2.99 8.44
C VAL A 30 -11.88 2.55 9.90
N SER A 31 -13.09 2.54 10.42
CA SER A 31 -13.38 2.11 11.80
C SER A 31 -12.98 0.65 12.04
N HIS A 32 -13.25 -0.23 11.06
CA HIS A 32 -12.84 -1.64 11.15
C HIS A 32 -11.32 -1.80 11.18
N PHE A 33 -10.60 -1.11 10.31
CA PHE A 33 -9.14 -1.12 10.27
C PHE A 33 -8.54 -0.61 11.58
N LEU A 34 -8.96 0.57 12.06
CA LEU A 34 -8.47 1.17 13.30
C LEU A 34 -8.79 0.30 14.52
N SER A 35 -9.97 -0.30 14.58
CA SER A 35 -10.35 -1.20 15.66
C SER A 35 -9.48 -2.45 15.73
N ASN A 36 -9.19 -3.08 14.58
CA ASN A 36 -8.30 -4.24 14.53
C ASN A 36 -6.86 -3.87 14.89
N LEU A 37 -6.37 -2.74 14.41
CA LEU A 37 -5.05 -2.23 14.74
C LEU A 37 -4.94 -1.93 16.24
N ALA A 38 -5.92 -1.23 16.82
CA ALA A 38 -5.97 -0.89 18.24
C ALA A 38 -5.97 -2.11 19.17
N GLN A 39 -6.52 -3.23 18.71
CA GLN A 39 -6.56 -4.50 19.44
C GLN A 39 -5.36 -5.41 19.14
N SER A 40 -4.41 -4.97 18.32
CA SER A 40 -3.30 -5.81 17.82
C SER A 40 -3.78 -7.07 17.10
N LYS A 41 -4.94 -6.98 16.44
CA LYS A 41 -5.57 -8.05 15.67
C LYS A 41 -5.54 -7.78 14.16
N LEU A 42 -4.81 -6.74 13.73
CA LEU A 42 -4.64 -6.51 12.31
C LEU A 42 -3.89 -7.69 11.71
N HIS A 43 -4.49 -8.30 10.69
CA HIS A 43 -3.87 -9.42 10.00
C HIS A 43 -2.71 -8.88 9.14
N HIS A 44 -1.65 -9.68 8.99
CA HIS A 44 -0.49 -9.33 8.15
C HIS A 44 -0.85 -9.07 6.68
N ALA A 45 -2.00 -9.56 6.23
CA ALA A 45 -2.53 -9.28 4.90
C ALA A 45 -3.99 -8.85 4.97
N CYS A 46 -4.31 -7.74 4.31
CA CYS A 46 -5.66 -7.20 4.19
C CYS A 46 -6.07 -7.18 2.71
N LEU A 47 -7.17 -7.83 2.36
CA LEU A 47 -7.74 -7.77 1.02
C LEU A 47 -8.86 -6.73 1.00
N LEU A 48 -8.66 -5.65 0.23
CA LEU A 48 -9.67 -4.63 0.00
C LEU A 48 -10.51 -5.01 -1.21
N THR A 49 -11.80 -5.22 -1.02
CA THR A 49 -12.76 -5.61 -2.07
C THR A 49 -13.76 -4.50 -2.34
N GLY A 50 -14.31 -4.47 -3.54
CA GLY A 50 -15.31 -3.49 -3.95
C GLY A 50 -15.16 -3.04 -5.40
N PRO A 51 -16.11 -2.25 -5.93
CA PRO A 51 -16.09 -1.77 -7.31
C PRO A 51 -14.82 -0.99 -7.66
N LYS A 52 -14.48 -0.94 -8.96
CA LYS A 52 -13.41 -0.06 -9.45
C LYS A 52 -13.79 1.39 -9.15
N GLY A 53 -12.81 2.19 -8.71
CA GLY A 53 -13.02 3.61 -8.39
C GLY A 53 -13.57 3.91 -6.99
N VAL A 54 -13.93 2.91 -6.17
CA VAL A 54 -14.49 3.14 -4.82
C VAL A 54 -13.47 3.65 -3.78
N GLY A 55 -12.20 3.79 -4.13
CA GLY A 55 -11.16 4.31 -3.25
C GLY A 55 -10.31 3.25 -2.53
N LYS A 56 -10.27 1.99 -3.01
CA LYS A 56 -9.45 0.93 -2.39
C LYS A 56 -7.97 1.29 -2.29
N ALA A 57 -7.37 1.77 -3.37
CA ALA A 57 -5.98 2.20 -3.39
C ALA A 57 -5.75 3.41 -2.48
N SER A 58 -6.66 4.40 -2.50
CA SER A 58 -6.61 5.55 -1.60
C SER A 58 -6.64 5.12 -0.13
N PHE A 59 -7.50 4.15 0.21
CA PHE A 59 -7.55 3.57 1.54
C PHE A 59 -6.21 2.93 1.93
N ALA A 60 -5.61 2.11 1.05
CA ALA A 60 -4.33 1.46 1.32
C ALA A 60 -3.21 2.47 1.56
N HIS A 61 -3.13 3.54 0.75
CA HIS A 61 -2.14 4.61 0.95
C HIS A 61 -2.38 5.40 2.24
N MET A 62 -3.63 5.69 2.60
CA MET A 62 -3.96 6.35 3.86
C MET A 62 -3.62 5.49 5.08
N ALA A 63 -3.90 4.18 5.01
CA ALA A 63 -3.52 3.23 6.06
C ALA A 63 -2.00 3.16 6.23
N ALA A 64 -1.24 3.07 5.13
CA ALA A 64 0.22 3.10 5.17
C ALA A 64 0.74 4.41 5.77
N ARG A 65 0.18 5.56 5.37
CA ARG A 65 0.52 6.88 5.92
C ARG A 65 0.28 6.94 7.43
N PHE A 66 -0.87 6.47 7.90
CA PHE A 66 -1.20 6.40 9.32
C PHE A 66 -0.19 5.54 10.08
N MET A 67 0.13 4.35 9.57
CA MET A 67 1.06 3.43 10.22
C MET A 67 2.51 3.96 10.27
N PHE A 68 2.97 4.68 9.26
CA PHE A 68 4.32 5.25 9.25
C PHE A 68 4.44 6.55 10.04
N HIS A 69 3.35 7.32 10.16
CA HIS A 69 3.36 8.56 10.92
C HIS A 69 3.55 8.31 12.43
N HIS A 70 3.05 7.21 12.93
CA HIS A 70 3.12 6.87 14.35
C HIS A 70 4.24 5.87 14.64
N VAL A 71 5.12 6.21 15.59
CA VAL A 71 6.19 5.29 16.06
C VAL A 71 5.61 3.96 16.52
N ASP A 72 4.49 4.01 17.24
CA ASP A 72 3.64 2.86 17.55
C ASP A 72 2.20 3.20 17.12
N PRO A 73 1.69 2.59 16.05
CA PRO A 73 0.36 2.89 15.54
C PRO A 73 -0.76 2.27 16.40
N VAL A 74 -0.47 1.30 17.26
CA VAL A 74 -1.50 0.62 18.09
C VAL A 74 -2.13 1.57 19.11
N PRO A 75 -1.40 2.30 19.95
CA PRO A 75 -1.98 3.31 20.83
C PRO A 75 -2.66 4.45 20.08
N ALA A 76 -2.09 4.88 18.94
CA ALA A 76 -2.68 5.92 18.12
C ALA A 76 -4.06 5.52 17.59
N ALA A 77 -4.22 4.30 17.12
CA ALA A 77 -5.47 3.77 16.60
C ALA A 77 -6.59 3.71 17.67
N LYS A 78 -6.26 3.57 18.96
CA LYS A 78 -7.26 3.56 20.05
C LYS A 78 -8.02 4.87 20.17
N ASN A 79 -7.38 5.98 19.81
CA ASN A 79 -7.94 7.33 19.95
C ASN A 79 -8.32 7.96 18.61
N ALA A 80 -7.99 7.30 17.50
CA ALA A 80 -8.25 7.82 16.17
C ALA A 80 -9.70 7.56 15.73
N GLN A 81 -10.34 8.57 15.18
CA GLN A 81 -11.65 8.46 14.52
C GLN A 81 -11.53 8.25 13.00
N ASN A 82 -10.40 8.63 12.44
CA ASN A 82 -10.06 8.48 11.02
C ASN A 82 -8.54 8.24 10.87
N MET A 83 -8.09 8.04 9.63
CA MET A 83 -6.67 7.83 9.32
C MET A 83 -5.94 9.10 8.89
N ASN A 84 -6.55 10.27 9.08
CA ASN A 84 -5.89 11.53 8.78
C ASN A 84 -4.76 11.77 9.78
N VAL A 85 -3.61 12.17 9.28
CA VAL A 85 -2.45 12.51 10.10
C VAL A 85 -2.05 13.95 9.83
N SER A 86 -1.39 14.59 10.80
CA SER A 86 -0.84 15.91 10.62
C SER A 86 0.18 15.91 9.47
N ASP A 87 0.31 17.02 8.76
CA ASP A 87 1.23 17.16 7.64
C ASP A 87 2.69 16.98 8.12
N ASP A 88 3.20 15.78 8.01
CA ASP A 88 4.63 15.50 7.97
C ASP A 88 5.07 15.60 6.52
N GLU A 89 5.64 16.76 6.18
CA GLU A 89 6.05 17.08 4.81
C GLU A 89 7.06 16.07 4.24
N ARG A 90 7.92 15.53 5.09
CA ARG A 90 8.92 14.53 4.69
C ARG A 90 8.26 13.18 4.39
N LEU A 91 7.47 12.65 5.31
CA LEU A 91 6.74 11.39 5.13
C LEU A 91 5.78 11.50 3.94
N GLY A 92 5.04 12.61 3.85
CA GLY A 92 4.14 12.88 2.75
C GLY A 92 4.84 12.79 1.40
N LYS A 93 5.95 13.51 1.22
CA LYS A 93 6.76 13.48 0.00
C LYS A 93 7.31 12.09 -0.32
N GLN A 94 7.79 11.34 0.68
CA GLN A 94 8.31 10.00 0.47
C GLN A 94 7.24 9.03 -0.04
N ILE A 95 6.03 9.08 0.51
CA ILE A 95 4.91 8.23 0.06
C ILE A 95 4.46 8.64 -1.34
N GLU A 96 4.30 9.94 -1.59
CA GLU A 96 3.86 10.49 -2.88
C GLU A 96 4.85 10.20 -4.02
N GLN A 97 6.14 10.16 -3.72
CA GLN A 97 7.19 9.82 -4.67
C GLN A 97 7.48 8.32 -4.76
N GLY A 98 6.83 7.48 -3.93
CA GLY A 98 7.14 6.05 -3.85
C GLY A 98 8.57 5.76 -3.37
N SER A 99 9.17 6.70 -2.59
CA SER A 99 10.57 6.63 -2.15
C SER A 99 10.73 6.26 -0.66
N HIS A 100 9.62 5.95 0.04
CA HIS A 100 9.70 5.52 1.43
C HIS A 100 10.35 4.12 1.52
N PRO A 101 11.44 3.93 2.31
CA PRO A 101 12.24 2.71 2.30
C PRO A 101 11.46 1.46 2.76
N ASP A 102 10.44 1.64 3.59
CA ASP A 102 9.63 0.56 4.14
C ASP A 102 8.25 0.45 3.48
N LEU A 103 8.01 1.16 2.35
CA LEU A 103 6.82 1.03 1.51
C LEU A 103 7.19 0.49 0.14
N MET A 104 6.58 -0.62 -0.24
CA MET A 104 6.65 -1.13 -1.61
C MET A 104 5.27 -1.06 -2.26
N ILE A 105 5.21 -0.53 -3.47
CA ILE A 105 3.99 -0.50 -4.27
C ILE A 105 4.24 -1.38 -5.49
N VAL A 106 3.36 -2.34 -5.71
CA VAL A 106 3.39 -3.26 -6.85
C VAL A 106 2.16 -3.04 -7.69
N THR A 107 2.37 -2.59 -8.90
CA THR A 107 1.35 -2.38 -9.93
C THR A 107 1.77 -3.10 -11.21
N ARG A 108 0.96 -3.04 -12.24
CA ARG A 108 1.37 -3.46 -13.58
C ARG A 108 2.59 -2.62 -14.01
N PRO A 109 3.71 -3.26 -14.43
CA PRO A 109 4.90 -2.50 -14.79
C PRO A 109 4.70 -1.68 -16.07
N TRP A 110 5.28 -0.49 -16.12
CA TRP A 110 5.38 0.31 -17.33
C TRP A 110 6.40 -0.32 -18.31
N ASP A 111 6.00 -0.48 -19.56
CA ASP A 111 6.86 -0.92 -20.66
C ASP A 111 7.25 0.31 -21.50
N ALA A 112 8.44 0.84 -21.26
CA ALA A 112 8.93 2.05 -21.92
C ALA A 112 9.10 1.88 -23.45
N ALA A 113 9.28 0.64 -23.94
CA ALA A 113 9.41 0.38 -25.37
C ALA A 113 8.07 0.43 -26.10
N LYS A 114 6.97 0.16 -25.36
CA LYS A 114 5.61 0.17 -25.90
C LYS A 114 4.81 1.39 -25.44
N GLU A 115 5.39 2.23 -24.58
CA GLU A 115 4.71 3.38 -23.96
C GLU A 115 3.34 2.99 -23.36
N SER A 116 3.28 1.85 -22.67
CA SER A 116 2.05 1.31 -22.08
C SER A 116 2.33 0.44 -20.87
N PHE A 117 1.34 0.27 -20.00
CA PHE A 117 1.42 -0.70 -18.91
C PHE A 117 1.35 -2.14 -19.45
N LYS A 118 2.13 -3.04 -18.85
CA LYS A 118 1.98 -4.48 -19.10
C LYS A 118 0.60 -4.94 -18.69
N GLN A 119 0.13 -6.03 -19.30
CA GLN A 119 -1.23 -6.52 -19.06
C GLN A 119 -1.42 -7.13 -17.66
N ALA A 120 -0.33 -7.56 -17.01
CA ALA A 120 -0.42 -8.22 -15.71
C ALA A 120 0.83 -8.01 -14.86
N ILE A 121 0.67 -8.20 -13.55
CA ILE A 121 1.73 -8.32 -12.57
C ILE A 121 2.33 -9.73 -12.67
N SER A 122 3.60 -9.82 -13.00
CA SER A 122 4.29 -11.10 -13.19
C SER A 122 4.80 -11.69 -11.88
N VAL A 123 5.18 -12.96 -11.93
CA VAL A 123 5.82 -13.63 -10.78
C VAL A 123 7.12 -12.96 -10.34
N ASP A 124 7.84 -12.33 -11.25
CA ASP A 124 9.09 -11.64 -10.91
C ASP A 124 8.84 -10.37 -10.09
N GLU A 125 7.72 -9.67 -10.33
CA GLU A 125 7.30 -8.56 -9.46
C GLU A 125 6.97 -9.05 -8.05
N VAL A 126 6.27 -10.17 -7.93
CA VAL A 126 5.95 -10.77 -6.61
C VAL A 126 7.21 -11.27 -5.89
N ARG A 127 8.19 -11.80 -6.60
CA ARG A 127 9.49 -12.18 -5.99
C ARG A 127 10.21 -11.00 -5.35
N LYS A 128 10.07 -9.80 -5.91
CA LYS A 128 10.63 -8.57 -5.31
C LYS A 128 10.02 -8.27 -3.94
N ILE A 129 8.73 -8.59 -3.74
CA ILE A 129 8.05 -8.44 -2.44
C ILE A 129 8.76 -9.29 -1.37
N ARG A 130 9.09 -10.53 -1.69
CA ARG A 130 9.82 -11.40 -0.76
C ARG A 130 11.20 -10.82 -0.41
N SER A 131 11.92 -10.32 -1.41
CA SER A 131 13.22 -9.68 -1.18
C SER A 131 13.08 -8.43 -0.32
N PHE A 132 12.05 -7.64 -0.57
CA PHE A 132 11.74 -6.45 0.21
C PHE A 132 11.49 -6.78 1.68
N PHE A 133 10.67 -7.78 2.00
CA PHE A 133 10.40 -8.16 3.39
C PHE A 133 11.57 -8.87 4.09
N ASN A 134 12.49 -9.49 3.37
CA ASN A 134 13.68 -10.13 3.94
C ASN A 134 14.76 -9.12 4.40
N LEU A 135 14.70 -7.86 3.97
CA LEU A 135 15.57 -6.81 4.47
C LEU A 135 15.08 -6.32 5.83
N SER A 136 15.97 -5.85 6.68
CA SER A 136 15.58 -5.16 7.92
C SER A 136 14.83 -3.88 7.60
N ALA A 137 13.81 -3.54 8.42
CA ALA A 137 13.11 -2.27 8.27
C ALA A 137 14.10 -1.11 8.39
N GLY A 138 14.12 -0.21 7.41
CA GLY A 138 15.05 0.91 7.35
C GLY A 138 14.86 1.92 8.49
N MET A 139 13.64 2.03 8.99
CA MET A 139 13.27 2.91 10.10
C MET A 139 12.85 2.15 11.38
N GLY A 140 13.07 0.83 11.44
CA GLY A 140 12.81 -0.01 12.61
C GLY A 140 11.33 -0.26 12.93
N GLY A 141 10.42 0.15 12.03
CA GLY A 141 8.96 0.05 12.17
C GLY A 141 8.34 -1.08 11.37
N TRP A 142 7.16 -0.81 10.86
CA TRP A 142 6.41 -1.68 9.95
C TRP A 142 6.98 -1.60 8.53
N ARG A 143 6.83 -2.70 7.79
CA ARG A 143 7.04 -2.75 6.35
C ARG A 143 5.71 -3.04 5.68
N ILE A 144 5.37 -2.25 4.69
CA ILE A 144 4.07 -2.34 4.02
C ILE A 144 4.28 -2.54 2.53
N CYS A 145 3.57 -3.53 1.98
CA CYS A 145 3.48 -3.71 0.53
C CYS A 145 2.03 -3.49 0.10
N ILE A 146 1.83 -2.62 -0.88
CA ILE A 146 0.53 -2.40 -1.52
C ILE A 146 0.58 -3.07 -2.89
N ILE A 147 -0.37 -3.95 -3.19
CA ILE A 147 -0.54 -4.56 -4.51
C ILE A 147 -1.82 -3.97 -5.13
N ASP A 148 -1.67 -3.22 -6.19
CA ASP A 148 -2.78 -2.55 -6.89
C ASP A 148 -2.75 -2.88 -8.40
N ALA A 149 -3.61 -3.82 -8.82
CA ALA A 149 -4.58 -4.57 -8.05
C ALA A 149 -4.23 -6.07 -8.06
N ALA A 150 -4.72 -6.80 -7.04
CA ALA A 150 -4.53 -8.25 -6.96
C ALA A 150 -5.10 -9.01 -8.18
N ASP A 151 -6.18 -8.46 -8.77
CA ASP A 151 -6.81 -9.00 -9.98
C ASP A 151 -5.89 -8.96 -11.22
N ASP A 152 -4.89 -8.09 -11.22
CA ASP A 152 -3.92 -7.97 -12.31
C ASP A 152 -2.77 -8.99 -12.21
N MET A 153 -2.74 -9.82 -11.17
CA MET A 153 -1.70 -10.85 -11.06
C MET A 153 -1.94 -12.02 -11.99
N THR A 154 -0.86 -12.50 -12.62
CA THR A 154 -0.90 -13.83 -13.26
C THR A 154 -1.12 -14.92 -12.21
N LEU A 155 -1.65 -16.08 -12.61
CA LEU A 155 -1.84 -17.23 -11.71
C LEU A 155 -0.53 -17.62 -11.00
N ASN A 156 0.60 -17.58 -11.71
CA ASN A 156 1.90 -17.89 -11.13
C ASN A 156 2.35 -16.83 -10.10
N ALA A 157 2.01 -15.56 -10.33
CA ALA A 157 2.26 -14.48 -9.39
C ALA A 157 1.42 -14.67 -8.12
N ALA A 158 0.13 -14.95 -8.26
CA ALA A 158 -0.77 -15.21 -7.14
C ALA A 158 -0.29 -16.42 -6.30
N ASN A 159 0.09 -17.52 -6.93
CA ASN A 159 0.63 -18.69 -6.23
C ASN A 159 1.96 -18.39 -5.50
N ALA A 160 2.79 -17.54 -6.05
CA ALA A 160 4.02 -17.11 -5.38
C ALA A 160 3.73 -16.21 -4.17
N LEU A 161 2.69 -15.37 -4.24
CA LEU A 161 2.24 -14.53 -3.13
C LEU A 161 1.68 -15.38 -1.97
N LEU A 162 0.91 -16.43 -2.25
CA LEU A 162 0.35 -17.31 -1.22
C LEU A 162 1.45 -17.88 -0.29
N LYS A 163 2.60 -18.27 -0.83
CA LYS A 163 3.73 -18.76 -0.03
C LYS A 163 4.28 -17.70 0.93
N LEU A 164 4.22 -16.42 0.55
CA LEU A 164 4.64 -15.32 1.41
C LEU A 164 3.61 -15.05 2.50
N LEU A 165 2.32 -15.25 2.20
CA LEU A 165 1.22 -15.05 3.14
C LEU A 165 1.12 -16.19 4.18
N GLU A 166 1.61 -17.38 3.86
CA GLU A 166 1.67 -18.53 4.80
C GLU A 166 2.74 -18.32 5.87
N GLU A 167 3.87 -17.67 5.53
CA GLU A 167 4.99 -17.44 6.45
C GLU A 167 5.38 -15.94 6.44
N PRO A 168 4.53 -15.07 7.01
CA PRO A 168 4.79 -13.63 6.98
C PRO A 168 5.96 -13.25 7.89
N PRO A 169 6.82 -12.34 7.44
CA PRO A 169 7.85 -11.75 8.28
C PRO A 169 7.25 -10.93 9.43
N PRO A 170 7.93 -10.77 10.56
CA PRO A 170 7.43 -9.97 11.67
C PRO A 170 7.29 -8.49 11.26
N LYS A 171 6.21 -7.84 11.71
CA LYS A 171 5.85 -6.44 11.39
C LYS A 171 5.72 -6.16 9.89
N SER A 172 5.11 -7.08 9.17
CA SER A 172 4.75 -6.94 7.76
C SER A 172 3.24 -6.86 7.58
#